data_a479cc2371cd235a494517840122b497
#
_entry.id   a479cc2371cd235a494517840122b497
#
_cell.length_a   1.000
_cell.length_b   1.000
_cell.length_c   1.000
_cell.angle_alpha   90.00
_cell.angle_beta   90.00
_cell.angle_gamma   90.00
#
_symmetry.space_group_name_H-M   'P 1'
#
loop_
_entity.id
_entity.type
_entity.pdbx_description
1 polymer ?
#
loop_
_entity_poly.entity_id
_entity_poly.type
_entity_poly.pdbx_seq_one_letter_code
_entity_poly.pdbx_strand_id
1 'polypeptide(L)'
;VVRRAAQAGIKCVPTGIEHGTVTLIVQGHPFEVTTLREDVETFGRKAKVAFGHDWRKDAERRDFTINALSVTHDGIIHDYVGGFDDIAAARVRFIGSAGQRIAEDYLRILRFFRFHAAYGSGAFDATGLAACIAGRGGLSQLSGERIRAEMFKLLVTKGAAHAVEVMSEAGLLLILLGGVALPHALHGMIKAEDTLGLAPDPVRRLAALSLFVREDAERLASRWRLSNVEARRRESVVWRFPR
;
A
#
# COMPACT_ATOMS: atom_id res chain seq x y z
N VAL A 1 -14.30 -15.00 19.44
CA VAL A 1 -12.84 -14.99 19.56
C VAL A 1 -12.43 -14.46 20.93
N VAL A 2 -12.78 -13.21 21.33
CA VAL A 2 -12.34 -12.54 22.57
C VAL A 2 -12.61 -13.42 23.81
N ARG A 3 -13.85 -13.91 23.98
CA ARG A 3 -14.22 -14.78 25.11
C ARG A 3 -13.40 -16.07 25.17
N ARG A 4 -13.17 -16.72 24.01
CA ARG A 4 -12.36 -17.95 23.95
C ARG A 4 -10.89 -17.70 24.26
N ALA A 5 -10.35 -16.56 23.78
CA ALA A 5 -8.97 -16.15 24.09
C ALA A 5 -8.78 -15.93 25.60
N ALA A 6 -9.72 -15.21 26.24
CA ALA A 6 -9.69 -15.00 27.68
C ALA A 6 -9.75 -16.32 28.50
N GLN A 7 -10.62 -17.25 28.08
CA GLN A 7 -10.71 -18.58 28.69
C GLN A 7 -9.42 -19.41 28.56
N ALA A 8 -8.69 -19.21 27.46
CA ALA A 8 -7.41 -19.88 27.18
C ALA A 8 -6.19 -19.12 27.74
N GLY A 9 -6.38 -18.04 28.48
CA GLY A 9 -5.28 -17.22 29.01
C GLY A 9 -4.48 -16.48 27.94
N ILE A 10 -5.05 -16.32 26.73
CA ILE A 10 -4.37 -15.65 25.61
C ILE A 10 -4.72 -14.16 25.63
N LYS A 11 -3.70 -13.30 25.64
CA LYS A 11 -3.88 -11.85 25.57
C LYS A 11 -4.51 -11.46 24.24
N CYS A 12 -5.65 -10.76 24.29
CA CYS A 12 -6.40 -10.27 23.14
C CYS A 12 -6.43 -8.74 23.18
N VAL A 13 -6.01 -8.10 22.07
CA VAL A 13 -6.01 -6.64 21.91
C VAL A 13 -7.04 -6.26 20.85
N PRO A 14 -8.00 -5.37 21.13
CA PRO A 14 -9.04 -4.95 20.20
C PRO A 14 -8.50 -3.92 19.18
N THR A 15 -7.69 -4.35 18.25
CA THR A 15 -7.01 -3.48 17.27
C THR A 15 -7.93 -2.93 16.17
N GLY A 16 -9.12 -3.50 15.99
CA GLY A 16 -10.10 -3.08 14.98
C GLY A 16 -11.43 -3.78 15.17
N ILE A 17 -11.98 -3.73 16.38
CA ILE A 17 -13.18 -4.50 16.76
C ILE A 17 -14.42 -4.09 15.95
N GLU A 18 -14.53 -2.81 15.60
CA GLU A 18 -15.55 -2.26 14.70
C GLU A 18 -15.50 -2.83 13.28
N HIS A 19 -14.32 -3.34 12.89
CA HIS A 19 -14.07 -4.01 11.61
C HIS A 19 -14.00 -5.55 11.78
N GLY A 20 -14.37 -6.08 12.94
CA GLY A 20 -14.33 -7.51 13.25
C GLY A 20 -12.91 -8.07 13.39
N THR A 21 -11.90 -7.23 13.69
CA THR A 21 -10.51 -7.66 13.84
C THR A 21 -10.04 -7.51 15.29
N VAL A 22 -9.36 -8.54 15.79
CA VAL A 22 -8.65 -8.52 17.07
C VAL A 22 -7.25 -9.10 16.90
N THR A 23 -6.30 -8.67 17.71
CA THR A 23 -4.95 -9.24 17.71
C THR A 23 -4.77 -10.13 18.95
N LEU A 24 -4.45 -11.40 18.71
CA LEU A 24 -4.06 -12.35 19.75
C LEU A 24 -2.55 -12.35 19.90
N ILE A 25 -2.05 -12.31 21.13
CA ILE A 25 -0.61 -12.41 21.40
C ILE A 25 -0.34 -13.82 21.96
N VAL A 26 0.31 -14.66 21.14
CA VAL A 26 0.68 -16.03 21.50
C VAL A 26 2.19 -16.15 21.54
N GLN A 27 2.76 -16.48 22.67
CA GLN A 27 4.22 -16.59 22.88
C GLN A 27 5.00 -15.34 22.39
N GLY A 28 4.42 -14.14 22.61
CA GLY A 28 5.01 -12.87 22.19
C GLY A 28 4.75 -12.50 20.71
N HIS A 29 4.20 -13.39 19.88
CA HIS A 29 3.89 -13.14 18.48
C HIS A 29 2.45 -12.65 18.30
N PRO A 30 2.23 -11.57 17.52
CA PRO A 30 0.89 -11.07 17.21
C PRO A 30 0.26 -11.88 16.08
N PHE A 31 -1.00 -12.29 16.28
CA PHE A 31 -1.85 -12.91 15.26
C PHE A 31 -3.12 -12.10 15.09
N GLU A 32 -3.34 -11.55 13.90
CA GLU A 32 -4.59 -10.88 13.58
C GLU A 32 -5.67 -11.91 13.25
N VAL A 33 -6.79 -11.83 13.97
CA VAL A 33 -7.97 -12.68 13.75
C VAL A 33 -9.11 -11.78 13.31
N THR A 34 -9.56 -11.99 12.08
CA THR A 34 -10.61 -11.19 11.44
C THR A 34 -11.80 -12.07 11.08
N THR A 35 -13.01 -11.59 11.35
CA THR A 35 -14.24 -12.21 10.85
C THR A 35 -14.36 -11.99 9.35
N LEU A 36 -14.83 -12.99 8.59
CA LEU A 36 -15.15 -12.82 7.18
C LEU A 36 -16.22 -11.74 7.01
N ARG A 37 -16.14 -10.98 5.93
CA ARG A 37 -16.98 -9.81 5.68
C ARG A 37 -17.66 -9.93 4.32
N GLU A 38 -18.89 -9.43 4.28
CA GLU A 38 -19.64 -9.17 3.04
C GLU A 38 -19.94 -7.68 2.98
N ASP A 39 -19.65 -7.02 1.86
CA ASP A 39 -19.99 -5.62 1.67
C ASP A 39 -21.47 -5.54 1.29
N VAL A 40 -22.31 -5.00 2.18
CA VAL A 40 -23.78 -4.92 1.96
C VAL A 40 -24.16 -3.65 1.22
N GLU A 41 -23.45 -2.53 1.46
CA GLU A 41 -23.61 -1.26 0.77
C GLU A 41 -22.30 -0.51 0.77
N THR A 42 -21.82 -0.09 -0.41
CA THR A 42 -20.63 0.73 -0.55
C THR A 42 -20.99 2.18 -0.83
N PHE A 43 -20.97 3.03 0.19
CA PHE A 43 -20.99 4.48 0.04
C PHE A 43 -19.61 5.06 0.35
N GLY A 44 -18.73 5.10 -0.63
CA GLY A 44 -17.36 5.61 -0.47
C GLY A 44 -16.59 4.87 0.65
N ARG A 45 -16.07 5.62 1.65
CA ARG A 45 -15.28 5.07 2.76
C ARG A 45 -16.04 4.22 3.78
N LYS A 46 -17.36 4.26 3.82
CA LYS A 46 -18.19 3.53 4.78
C LYS A 46 -18.94 2.44 4.04
N ALA A 47 -18.26 1.30 3.81
CA ALA A 47 -18.99 0.09 3.54
C ALA A 47 -19.72 -0.33 4.82
N LYS A 48 -21.03 -0.51 4.73
CA LYS A 48 -21.77 -1.19 5.79
C LYS A 48 -21.41 -2.66 5.67
N VAL A 49 -20.46 -3.09 6.51
CA VAL A 49 -19.92 -4.44 6.49
C VAL A 49 -20.84 -5.35 7.27
N ALA A 50 -21.38 -6.38 6.64
CA ALA A 50 -21.98 -7.49 7.34
C ALA A 50 -20.89 -8.54 7.62
N PHE A 51 -20.91 -9.10 8.83
CA PHE A 51 -20.06 -10.25 9.16
C PHE A 51 -20.70 -11.51 8.59
N GLY A 52 -19.94 -12.23 7.74
CA GLY A 52 -20.40 -13.42 7.04
C GLY A 52 -19.58 -14.66 7.37
N HIS A 53 -19.91 -15.75 6.71
CA HIS A 53 -19.19 -17.02 6.77
C HIS A 53 -18.75 -17.50 5.37
N ASP A 54 -18.98 -16.69 4.33
CA ASP A 54 -18.70 -17.05 2.95
C ASP A 54 -17.29 -16.58 2.56
N TRP A 55 -16.38 -17.54 2.38
CA TRP A 55 -15.00 -17.31 1.98
C TRP A 55 -14.89 -16.75 0.57
N ARG A 56 -15.78 -17.14 -0.35
CA ARG A 56 -15.80 -16.63 -1.72
C ARG A 56 -16.13 -15.13 -1.72
N LYS A 57 -17.18 -14.72 -1.01
CA LYS A 57 -17.56 -13.31 -0.92
C LYS A 57 -16.47 -12.47 -0.27
N ASP A 58 -15.80 -12.99 0.79
CA ASP A 58 -14.67 -12.27 1.40
C ASP A 58 -13.48 -12.14 0.44
N ALA A 59 -13.21 -13.14 -0.40
CA ALA A 59 -12.17 -13.07 -1.43
C ALA A 59 -12.54 -12.05 -2.52
N GLU A 60 -13.76 -12.10 -3.05
CA GLU A 60 -14.23 -11.25 -4.15
C GLU A 60 -14.29 -9.77 -3.80
N ARG A 61 -14.45 -9.37 -2.53
CA ARG A 61 -14.44 -7.96 -2.11
C ARG A 61 -13.03 -7.36 -1.95
N ARG A 62 -11.98 -8.16 -1.98
CA ARG A 62 -10.59 -7.69 -1.86
C ARG A 62 -10.15 -6.94 -3.12
N ASP A 63 -9.02 -6.25 -3.06
CA ASP A 63 -8.52 -5.45 -4.18
C ASP A 63 -7.83 -6.28 -5.27
N PHE A 64 -6.92 -7.20 -4.89
CA PHE A 64 -6.11 -7.95 -5.85
C PHE A 64 -6.28 -9.45 -5.70
N THR A 65 -6.14 -10.18 -6.82
CA THR A 65 -6.24 -11.64 -6.87
C THR A 65 -5.23 -12.30 -5.94
N ILE A 66 -3.97 -11.84 -5.95
CA ILE A 66 -2.85 -12.41 -5.18
C ILE A 66 -3.01 -12.28 -3.66
N ASN A 67 -3.86 -11.41 -3.16
CA ASN A 67 -4.11 -11.26 -1.72
C ASN A 67 -5.47 -11.80 -1.27
N ALA A 68 -6.14 -12.57 -2.14
CA ALA A 68 -7.46 -13.12 -1.89
C ALA A 68 -7.45 -14.64 -1.67
N LEU A 69 -6.28 -15.26 -1.65
CA LEU A 69 -6.15 -16.67 -1.30
C LEU A 69 -6.36 -16.87 0.21
N SER A 70 -6.87 -18.02 0.57
CA SER A 70 -6.92 -18.49 1.94
C SER A 70 -6.33 -19.89 2.04
N VAL A 71 -5.78 -20.22 3.19
CA VAL A 71 -5.22 -21.55 3.48
C VAL A 71 -5.83 -22.08 4.76
N THR A 72 -6.23 -23.35 4.77
CA THR A 72 -6.70 -24.01 5.97
C THR A 72 -5.53 -24.45 6.86
N HIS A 73 -5.81 -24.83 8.11
CA HIS A 73 -4.80 -25.27 9.07
C HIS A 73 -4.04 -26.54 8.65
N ASP A 74 -4.64 -27.35 7.76
CA ASP A 74 -4.07 -28.56 7.13
C ASP A 74 -3.36 -28.27 5.81
N GLY A 75 -3.25 -26.98 5.41
CA GLY A 75 -2.47 -26.54 4.24
C GLY A 75 -3.23 -26.55 2.92
N ILE A 76 -4.54 -26.78 2.90
CA ILE A 76 -5.34 -26.70 1.67
C ILE A 76 -5.52 -25.24 1.27
N ILE A 77 -5.13 -24.91 0.03
CA ILE A 77 -5.28 -23.55 -0.53
C ILE A 77 -6.63 -23.43 -1.22
N HIS A 78 -7.37 -22.39 -0.87
CA HIS A 78 -8.62 -22.00 -1.54
C HIS A 78 -8.37 -20.73 -2.35
N ASP A 79 -8.63 -20.83 -3.65
CA ASP A 79 -8.55 -19.72 -4.61
C ASP A 79 -9.90 -19.59 -5.34
N TYR A 80 -10.54 -18.43 -5.15
CA TYR A 80 -11.84 -18.13 -5.74
C TYR A 80 -11.76 -17.16 -6.92
N VAL A 81 -10.57 -16.56 -7.15
CA VAL A 81 -10.41 -15.42 -8.06
C VAL A 81 -9.20 -15.55 -9.01
N GLY A 82 -8.51 -16.69 -9.02
CA GLY A 82 -7.35 -16.96 -9.87
C GLY A 82 -6.06 -16.31 -9.36
N GLY A 83 -5.92 -16.13 -8.05
CA GLY A 83 -4.75 -15.53 -7.43
C GLY A 83 -3.53 -16.42 -7.45
N PHE A 84 -3.69 -17.76 -7.45
CA PHE A 84 -2.56 -18.69 -7.48
C PHE A 84 -1.78 -18.59 -8.79
N ASP A 85 -2.48 -18.54 -9.93
CA ASP A 85 -1.86 -18.36 -11.25
C ASP A 85 -1.19 -16.99 -11.37
N ASP A 86 -1.80 -15.95 -10.79
CA ASP A 86 -1.23 -14.61 -10.76
C ASP A 86 0.03 -14.52 -9.88
N ILE A 87 0.10 -15.26 -8.77
CA ILE A 87 1.32 -15.40 -7.96
C ILE A 87 2.41 -16.11 -8.76
N ALA A 88 2.09 -17.24 -9.41
CA ALA A 88 3.05 -17.99 -10.21
C ALA A 88 3.61 -17.15 -11.38
N ALA A 89 2.78 -16.30 -11.97
CA ALA A 89 3.14 -15.37 -13.04
C ALA A 89 3.77 -14.05 -12.54
N ALA A 90 3.93 -13.87 -11.23
CA ALA A 90 4.34 -12.60 -10.60
C ALA A 90 3.53 -11.39 -11.12
N ARG A 91 2.24 -11.55 -11.31
CA ARG A 91 1.31 -10.56 -11.86
C ARG A 91 0.39 -10.01 -10.78
N VAL A 92 0.24 -8.70 -10.73
CA VAL A 92 -0.72 -8.02 -9.84
C VAL A 92 -1.91 -7.55 -10.66
N ARG A 93 -3.10 -8.08 -10.36
CA ARG A 93 -4.33 -7.80 -11.10
C ARG A 93 -5.48 -7.52 -10.13
N PHE A 94 -6.34 -6.55 -10.48
CA PHE A 94 -7.56 -6.28 -9.72
C PHE A 94 -8.56 -7.45 -9.84
N ILE A 95 -9.32 -7.68 -8.77
CA ILE A 95 -10.46 -8.59 -8.78
C ILE A 95 -11.64 -7.89 -9.44
N GLY A 96 -12.22 -8.50 -10.48
CA GLY A 96 -13.34 -7.91 -11.22
C GLY A 96 -12.96 -6.66 -11.99
N SER A 97 -13.81 -5.62 -11.97
CA SER A 97 -13.58 -4.37 -12.68
C SER A 97 -12.62 -3.46 -11.93
N ALA A 98 -11.43 -3.21 -12.48
CA ALA A 98 -10.43 -2.33 -11.89
C ALA A 98 -10.96 -0.91 -11.67
N GLY A 99 -11.71 -0.36 -12.65
CA GLY A 99 -12.29 0.98 -12.52
C GLY A 99 -13.29 1.08 -11.38
N GLN A 100 -14.14 0.08 -11.20
CA GLN A 100 -15.09 0.02 -10.09
C GLN A 100 -14.36 -0.08 -8.75
N ARG A 101 -13.35 -0.95 -8.64
CA ARG A 101 -12.55 -1.09 -7.43
C ARG A 101 -11.85 0.20 -7.03
N ILE A 102 -11.32 0.94 -8.00
CA ILE A 102 -10.69 2.24 -7.77
C ILE A 102 -11.71 3.29 -7.33
N ALA A 103 -12.90 3.31 -7.91
CA ALA A 103 -13.96 4.25 -7.52
C ALA A 103 -14.46 4.03 -6.07
N GLU A 104 -14.45 2.80 -5.57
CA GLU A 104 -14.76 2.49 -4.17
C GLU A 104 -13.73 3.08 -3.20
N ASP A 105 -12.43 3.05 -3.53
CA ASP A 105 -11.35 3.64 -2.74
C ASP A 105 -10.12 3.94 -3.62
N TYR A 106 -9.87 5.22 -3.86
CA TYR A 106 -8.75 5.67 -4.68
C TYR A 106 -7.36 5.29 -4.13
N LEU A 107 -7.26 4.89 -2.85
CA LEU A 107 -6.00 4.36 -2.30
C LEU A 107 -5.56 3.08 -3.01
N ARG A 108 -6.49 2.35 -3.62
CA ARG A 108 -6.19 1.14 -4.38
C ARG A 108 -5.27 1.41 -5.57
N ILE A 109 -5.24 2.64 -6.09
CA ILE A 109 -4.24 3.06 -7.09
C ILE A 109 -2.83 2.91 -6.50
N LEU A 110 -2.55 3.52 -5.34
CA LEU A 110 -1.23 3.42 -4.71
C LEU A 110 -0.89 1.99 -4.30
N ARG A 111 -1.89 1.25 -3.83
CA ARG A 111 -1.75 -0.17 -3.49
C ARG A 111 -1.36 -1.00 -4.72
N PHE A 112 -1.94 -0.75 -5.91
CA PHE A 112 -1.60 -1.45 -7.14
C PHE A 112 -0.11 -1.31 -7.47
N PHE A 113 0.42 -0.09 -7.45
CA PHE A 113 1.85 0.15 -7.67
C PHE A 113 2.72 -0.48 -6.58
N ARG A 114 2.31 -0.39 -5.32
CA ARG A 114 3.06 -1.00 -4.22
C ARG A 114 3.08 -2.52 -4.29
N PHE A 115 1.95 -3.16 -4.58
CA PHE A 115 1.88 -4.61 -4.71
C PHE A 115 2.73 -5.08 -5.90
N HIS A 116 2.66 -4.38 -7.04
CA HIS A 116 3.52 -4.71 -8.18
C HIS A 116 5.00 -4.54 -7.82
N ALA A 117 5.39 -3.45 -7.17
CA ALA A 117 6.76 -3.21 -6.74
C ALA A 117 7.29 -4.24 -5.73
N ALA A 118 6.40 -4.87 -4.96
CA ALA A 118 6.77 -5.87 -3.96
C ALA A 118 6.76 -7.31 -4.50
N TYR A 119 5.81 -7.65 -5.36
CA TYR A 119 5.48 -9.02 -5.74
C TYR A 119 5.41 -9.25 -7.25
N GLY A 120 5.28 -8.18 -8.04
CA GLY A 120 5.19 -8.25 -9.50
C GLY A 120 6.55 -8.33 -10.17
N SER A 121 6.54 -8.75 -11.44
CA SER A 121 7.71 -8.67 -12.32
C SER A 121 7.29 -8.27 -13.74
N GLY A 122 8.22 -7.66 -14.48
CA GLY A 122 7.96 -7.20 -15.84
C GLY A 122 6.96 -6.05 -15.91
N ALA A 123 6.11 -6.05 -16.93
CA ALA A 123 5.15 -5.01 -17.18
C ALA A 123 3.96 -5.06 -16.20
N PHE A 124 3.42 -3.90 -15.87
CA PHE A 124 2.16 -3.78 -15.14
C PHE A 124 0.99 -4.39 -15.92
N ASP A 125 -0.01 -4.93 -15.22
CA ASP A 125 -1.27 -5.33 -15.86
C ASP A 125 -1.88 -4.13 -16.59
N ALA A 126 -2.02 -4.24 -17.92
CA ALA A 126 -2.42 -3.12 -18.76
C ALA A 126 -3.81 -2.57 -18.40
N THR A 127 -4.75 -3.48 -18.06
CA THR A 127 -6.12 -3.10 -17.65
C THR A 127 -6.10 -2.34 -16.32
N GLY A 128 -5.35 -2.84 -15.35
CA GLY A 128 -5.17 -2.20 -14.04
C GLY A 128 -4.49 -0.84 -14.16
N LEU A 129 -3.43 -0.74 -14.96
CA LEU A 129 -2.71 0.50 -15.20
C LEU A 129 -3.60 1.56 -15.87
N ALA A 130 -4.33 1.18 -16.93
CA ALA A 130 -5.27 2.07 -17.60
C ALA A 130 -6.35 2.60 -16.65
N ALA A 131 -6.90 1.74 -15.80
CA ALA A 131 -7.87 2.14 -14.79
C ALA A 131 -7.27 3.09 -13.73
N CYS A 132 -6.02 2.86 -13.30
CA CYS A 132 -5.30 3.76 -12.39
C CYS A 132 -5.09 5.14 -13.01
N ILE A 133 -4.72 5.21 -14.29
CA ILE A 133 -4.55 6.47 -15.03
C ILE A 133 -5.89 7.20 -15.13
N ALA A 134 -6.97 6.50 -15.49
CA ALA A 134 -8.30 7.10 -15.58
C ALA A 134 -8.79 7.63 -14.23
N GLY A 135 -8.54 6.89 -13.15
CA GLY A 135 -8.96 7.24 -11.79
C GLY A 135 -8.03 8.21 -11.04
N ARG A 136 -6.90 8.62 -11.62
CA ARG A 136 -5.85 9.36 -10.90
C ARG A 136 -6.32 10.65 -10.22
N GLY A 137 -7.32 11.34 -10.78
CA GLY A 137 -7.90 12.55 -10.18
C GLY A 137 -8.43 12.34 -8.76
N GLY A 138 -8.92 11.15 -8.46
CA GLY A 138 -9.40 10.78 -7.13
C GLY A 138 -8.34 10.73 -6.04
N LEU A 139 -7.04 10.68 -6.39
CA LEU A 139 -5.94 10.75 -5.43
C LEU A 139 -5.95 12.04 -4.60
N SER A 140 -6.50 13.13 -5.14
CA SER A 140 -6.66 14.40 -4.42
C SER A 140 -7.61 14.33 -3.23
N GLN A 141 -8.48 13.32 -3.16
CA GLN A 141 -9.45 13.10 -2.09
C GLN A 141 -8.85 12.31 -0.91
N LEU A 142 -7.66 11.75 -1.08
CA LEU A 142 -7.01 10.96 -0.03
C LEU A 142 -6.38 11.86 1.03
N SER A 143 -6.43 11.40 2.28
CA SER A 143 -5.69 12.08 3.34
C SER A 143 -4.18 11.85 3.20
N GLY A 144 -3.40 12.85 3.59
CA GLY A 144 -1.94 12.81 3.49
C GLY A 144 -1.33 11.63 4.23
N GLU A 145 -1.91 11.23 5.36
CA GLU A 145 -1.45 10.08 6.16
C GLU A 145 -1.60 8.76 5.39
N ARG A 146 -2.71 8.60 4.65
CA ARG A 146 -2.94 7.39 3.85
C ARG A 146 -1.97 7.32 2.67
N ILE A 147 -1.75 8.46 1.99
CA ILE A 147 -0.77 8.57 0.90
C ILE A 147 0.62 8.22 1.45
N ARG A 148 1.04 8.87 2.56
CA ARG A 148 2.33 8.61 3.20
C ARG A 148 2.54 7.14 3.52
N ALA A 149 1.55 6.52 4.17
CA ALA A 149 1.66 5.12 4.59
C ALA A 149 1.87 4.15 3.42
N GLU A 150 1.17 4.34 2.30
CA GLU A 150 1.33 3.48 1.13
C GLU A 150 2.61 3.81 0.35
N MET A 151 2.96 5.09 0.18
CA MET A 151 4.18 5.50 -0.51
C MET A 151 5.44 5.08 0.25
N PHE A 152 5.46 5.16 1.58
CA PHE A 152 6.59 4.69 2.38
C PHE A 152 6.82 3.18 2.22
N LYS A 153 5.73 2.40 2.20
CA LYS A 153 5.82 0.96 1.93
C LYS A 153 6.31 0.67 0.50
N LEU A 154 5.85 1.45 -0.50
CA LEU A 154 6.29 1.31 -1.88
C LEU A 154 7.79 1.63 -2.01
N LEU A 155 8.23 2.76 -1.47
CA LEU A 155 9.59 3.24 -1.63
C LEU A 155 10.66 2.29 -1.09
N VAL A 156 10.35 1.40 -0.15
CA VAL A 156 11.31 0.43 0.38
C VAL A 156 11.26 -0.94 -0.30
N THR A 157 10.42 -1.13 -1.32
CA THR A 157 10.37 -2.38 -2.09
C THR A 157 11.52 -2.49 -3.07
N LYS A 158 11.77 -3.72 -3.56
CA LYS A 158 12.78 -3.98 -4.60
C LYS A 158 12.43 -3.33 -5.94
N GLY A 159 11.15 -3.30 -6.30
CA GLY A 159 10.66 -2.70 -7.55
C GLY A 159 10.35 -1.21 -7.45
N ALA A 160 10.75 -0.50 -6.39
CA ALA A 160 10.41 0.89 -6.17
C ALA A 160 10.79 1.82 -7.33
N ALA A 161 12.00 1.67 -7.90
CA ALA A 161 12.46 2.51 -8.99
C ALA A 161 11.54 2.41 -10.21
N HIS A 162 11.29 1.18 -10.68
CA HIS A 162 10.41 0.94 -11.84
C HIS A 162 8.98 1.41 -11.59
N ALA A 163 8.42 1.11 -10.41
CA ALA A 163 7.06 1.55 -10.09
C ALA A 163 6.94 3.08 -10.09
N VAL A 164 7.93 3.79 -9.56
CA VAL A 164 7.96 5.26 -9.51
C VAL A 164 8.12 5.86 -10.91
N GLU A 165 8.89 5.25 -11.80
CA GLU A 165 9.00 5.66 -13.21
C GLU A 165 7.63 5.58 -13.88
N VAL A 166 6.94 4.44 -13.81
CA VAL A 166 5.61 4.26 -14.39
C VAL A 166 4.58 5.21 -13.75
N MET A 167 4.65 5.45 -12.44
CA MET A 167 3.79 6.45 -11.77
C MET A 167 4.06 7.87 -12.27
N SER A 168 5.31 8.20 -12.60
CA SER A 168 5.68 9.50 -13.16
C SER A 168 5.11 9.67 -14.56
N GLU A 169 5.30 8.71 -15.45
CA GLU A 169 4.77 8.68 -16.81
C GLU A 169 3.24 8.75 -16.84
N ALA A 170 2.59 8.07 -15.90
CA ALA A 170 1.13 8.08 -15.72
C ALA A 170 0.58 9.40 -15.12
N GLY A 171 1.45 10.35 -14.73
CA GLY A 171 1.07 11.63 -14.14
C GLY A 171 0.54 11.56 -12.71
N LEU A 172 0.74 10.44 -12.00
CA LEU A 172 0.29 10.26 -10.62
C LEU A 172 1.15 11.05 -9.63
N LEU A 173 2.47 11.09 -9.85
CA LEU A 173 3.39 11.72 -8.91
C LEU A 173 3.16 13.23 -8.78
N LEU A 174 2.77 13.91 -9.85
CA LEU A 174 2.43 15.33 -9.78
C LEU A 174 1.28 15.60 -8.81
N ILE A 175 0.24 14.75 -8.86
CA ILE A 175 -0.91 14.85 -7.96
C ILE A 175 -0.50 14.54 -6.50
N LEU A 176 0.34 13.54 -6.30
CA LEU A 176 0.75 13.08 -4.97
C LEU A 176 1.71 14.06 -4.28
N LEU A 177 2.73 14.50 -4.99
CA LEU A 177 3.80 15.34 -4.44
C LEU A 177 3.43 16.83 -4.46
N GLY A 178 2.57 17.26 -5.40
CA GLY A 178 2.27 18.67 -5.64
C GLY A 178 3.47 19.45 -6.17
N GLY A 179 4.45 18.76 -6.76
CA GLY A 179 5.68 19.31 -7.31
C GLY A 179 6.35 18.32 -8.26
N VAL A 180 7.53 18.67 -8.72
CA VAL A 180 8.29 17.86 -9.67
C VAL A 180 8.80 16.59 -8.98
N ALA A 181 8.63 15.45 -9.64
CA ALA A 181 9.24 14.19 -9.24
C ALA A 181 10.60 14.02 -9.93
N LEU A 182 11.55 13.41 -9.23
CA LEU A 182 12.90 13.11 -9.70
C LEU A 182 13.18 11.60 -9.67
N PRO A 183 12.56 10.79 -10.56
CA PRO A 183 12.73 9.32 -10.54
C PRO A 183 14.19 8.90 -10.67
N HIS A 184 14.97 9.60 -11.50
CA HIS A 184 16.41 9.33 -11.67
C HIS A 184 17.21 9.55 -10.38
N ALA A 185 16.86 10.53 -9.55
CA ALA A 185 17.52 10.76 -8.27
C ALA A 185 17.17 9.66 -7.25
N LEU A 186 15.93 9.15 -7.26
CA LEU A 186 15.55 7.97 -6.51
C LEU A 186 16.38 6.74 -6.93
N HIS A 187 16.54 6.52 -8.23
CA HIS A 187 17.36 5.42 -8.74
C HIS A 187 18.81 5.53 -8.25
N GLY A 188 19.39 6.72 -8.33
CA GLY A 188 20.74 7.00 -7.79
C GLY A 188 20.83 6.75 -6.29
N MET A 189 19.81 7.13 -5.52
CA MET A 189 19.75 6.87 -4.08
C MET A 189 19.69 5.39 -3.76
N ILE A 190 18.86 4.61 -4.46
CA ILE A 190 18.78 3.15 -4.30
C ILE A 190 20.13 2.51 -4.56
N LYS A 191 20.79 2.89 -5.67
CA LYS A 191 22.13 2.39 -6.01
C LYS A 191 23.19 2.75 -4.93
N ALA A 192 23.12 3.94 -4.38
CA ALA A 192 24.02 4.37 -3.30
C ALA A 192 23.77 3.57 -2.01
N GLU A 193 22.50 3.32 -1.65
CA GLU A 193 22.15 2.46 -0.50
C GLU A 193 22.73 1.05 -0.67
N ASP A 194 22.54 0.45 -1.85
CA ASP A 194 23.04 -0.90 -2.17
C ASP A 194 24.59 -0.95 -2.10
N THR A 195 25.28 0.06 -2.67
CA THR A 195 26.73 0.14 -2.67
C THR A 195 27.30 0.29 -1.26
N LEU A 196 26.62 1.03 -0.39
CA LEU A 196 27.04 1.28 0.99
C LEU A 196 26.51 0.23 1.99
N GLY A 197 25.78 -0.78 1.54
CA GLY A 197 25.15 -1.80 2.40
C GLY A 197 24.13 -1.22 3.36
N LEU A 198 23.47 -0.11 3.02
CA LEU A 198 22.47 0.54 3.86
C LEU A 198 21.09 -0.07 3.62
N ALA A 199 20.33 -0.25 4.70
CA ALA A 199 18.95 -0.65 4.58
C ALA A 199 18.11 0.43 3.87
N PRO A 200 17.11 0.04 3.05
CA PRO A 200 16.18 0.96 2.41
C PRO A 200 15.50 1.87 3.44
N ASP A 201 15.55 3.19 3.22
CA ASP A 201 14.92 4.17 4.12
C ASP A 201 13.89 5.00 3.35
N PRO A 202 12.58 4.94 3.73
CA PRO A 202 11.53 5.58 2.96
C PRO A 202 11.63 7.12 2.98
N VAL A 203 12.14 7.72 4.06
CA VAL A 203 12.30 9.18 4.17
C VAL A 203 13.43 9.67 3.27
N ARG A 204 14.56 8.95 3.27
CA ARG A 204 15.71 9.26 2.41
C ARG A 204 15.35 9.10 0.93
N ARG A 205 14.66 8.01 0.56
CA ARG A 205 14.20 7.75 -0.81
C ARG A 205 13.15 8.76 -1.25
N LEU A 206 12.22 9.15 -0.37
CA LEU A 206 11.26 10.22 -0.64
C LEU A 206 11.95 11.56 -0.85
N ALA A 207 12.95 11.88 -0.04
CA ALA A 207 13.72 13.11 -0.21
C ALA A 207 14.41 13.15 -1.58
N ALA A 208 15.07 12.08 -1.99
CA ALA A 208 15.69 11.99 -3.32
C ALA A 208 14.67 12.14 -4.46
N LEU A 209 13.46 11.55 -4.29
CA LEU A 209 12.40 11.61 -5.30
C LEU A 209 11.79 13.01 -5.47
N SER A 210 11.72 13.82 -4.43
CA SER A 210 10.79 14.97 -4.40
C SER A 210 11.35 16.29 -3.89
N LEU A 211 12.61 16.33 -3.47
CA LEU A 211 13.19 17.55 -2.92
C LEU A 211 14.23 18.13 -3.88
N PHE A 212 13.95 19.29 -4.40
CA PHE A 212 14.87 20.09 -5.21
C PHE A 212 15.27 21.38 -4.50
N VAL A 213 14.30 22.01 -3.81
CA VAL A 213 14.50 23.22 -3.02
C VAL A 213 13.86 23.04 -1.63
N ARG A 214 14.17 23.97 -0.71
CA ARG A 214 13.66 23.92 0.66
C ARG A 214 12.13 23.94 0.75
N GLU A 215 11.49 24.72 -0.11
CA GLU A 215 10.05 24.88 -0.20
C GLU A 215 9.34 23.54 -0.55
N ASP A 216 10.00 22.67 -1.30
CA ASP A 216 9.50 21.31 -1.58
C ASP A 216 9.36 20.52 -0.28
N ALA A 217 10.32 20.70 0.62
CA ALA A 217 10.33 20.03 1.92
C ALA A 217 9.14 20.46 2.78
N GLU A 218 8.85 21.75 2.86
CA GLU A 218 7.75 22.30 3.64
C GLU A 218 6.40 21.89 3.05
N ARG A 219 6.24 22.00 1.73
CA ARG A 219 5.05 21.59 1.00
C ARG A 219 4.73 20.11 1.24
N LEU A 220 5.71 19.24 1.11
CA LEU A 220 5.53 17.80 1.28
C LEU A 220 5.20 17.42 2.73
N ALA A 221 5.83 18.10 3.72
CA ALA A 221 5.54 17.90 5.13
C ALA A 221 4.07 18.19 5.46
N SER A 222 3.58 19.32 4.99
CA SER A 222 2.19 19.73 5.16
C SER A 222 1.24 18.75 4.44
N ARG A 223 1.52 18.45 3.16
CA ARG A 223 0.65 17.64 2.31
C ARG A 223 0.51 16.19 2.79
N TRP A 224 1.60 15.57 3.23
CA TRP A 224 1.60 14.17 3.70
C TRP A 224 1.53 14.06 5.21
N ARG A 225 1.42 15.18 5.93
CA ARG A 225 1.38 15.24 7.39
C ARG A 225 2.50 14.42 8.01
N LEU A 226 3.74 14.73 7.59
CA LEU A 226 4.92 14.06 8.12
C LEU A 226 5.06 14.36 9.62
N SER A 227 5.49 13.36 10.39
CA SER A 227 5.82 13.57 11.79
C SER A 227 7.04 14.51 11.93
N ASN A 228 7.19 15.14 13.08
CA ASN A 228 8.33 16.04 13.35
C ASN A 228 9.69 15.34 13.15
N VAL A 229 9.78 14.04 13.44
CA VAL A 229 11.01 13.25 13.23
C VAL A 229 11.29 13.07 11.75
N GLU A 230 10.27 12.68 10.95
CA GLU A 230 10.38 12.51 9.49
C GLU A 230 10.71 13.86 8.80
N ALA A 231 10.10 14.95 9.26
CA ALA A 231 10.36 16.30 8.73
C ALA A 231 11.81 16.73 8.96
N ARG A 232 12.34 16.60 10.19
CA ARG A 232 13.73 16.97 10.52
C ARG A 232 14.76 16.12 9.76
N ARG A 233 14.55 14.81 9.65
CA ARG A 233 15.46 13.92 8.89
C ARG A 233 15.55 14.33 7.42
N ARG A 234 14.47 14.79 6.84
CA ARG A 234 14.40 15.25 5.45
C ARG A 234 15.12 16.58 5.26
N GLU A 235 14.98 17.54 6.18
CA GLU A 235 15.68 18.82 6.13
C GLU A 235 17.20 18.64 6.08
N SER A 236 17.73 17.67 6.80
CA SER A 236 19.18 17.37 6.79
C SER A 236 19.70 16.92 5.41
N VAL A 237 18.83 16.44 4.50
CA VAL A 237 19.21 16.07 3.13
C VAL A 237 19.31 17.31 2.23
N VAL A 238 18.39 18.26 2.37
CA VAL A 238 18.37 19.52 1.57
C VAL A 238 19.62 20.37 1.82
N TRP A 239 20.12 20.40 3.04
CA TRP A 239 21.30 21.20 3.42
C TRP A 239 22.63 20.64 2.89
N ARG A 240 22.67 19.43 2.34
CA ARG A 240 23.89 18.79 1.86
C ARG A 240 24.14 18.95 0.35
N PHE A 241 23.22 19.57 -0.39
CA PHE A 241 23.48 19.94 -1.77
C PHE A 241 23.96 21.39 -1.80
N PRO A 242 25.24 21.65 -2.09
CA PRO A 242 25.73 23.03 -2.30
C PRO A 242 24.98 23.63 -3.51
N ARG A 243 24.69 24.92 -3.41
CA ARG A 243 24.12 25.73 -4.50
C ARG A 243 25.06 25.78 -5.68
#